data_ed00ce6fd6db55f94417f492762fe6f0
#
_entry.id   ed00ce6fd6db55f94417f492762fe6f0
#
_cell.length_a   1.000
_cell.length_b   1.000
_cell.length_c   1.000
_cell.angle_alpha   90.00
_cell.angle_beta   90.00
_cell.angle_gamma   90.00
#
_symmetry.space_group_name_H-M   'P 1'
#
loop_
_entity.id
_entity.type
_entity.pdbx_description
1 polymer ?
#
loop_
_entity_poly.entity_id
_entity_poly.type
_entity_poly.pdbx_seq_one_letter_code
_entity_poly.pdbx_strand_id
1 'polypeptide(L)'
;MRFNNLGLLLLCLIIGTLATAQRFSTLVTFDGANGASPNQLAQALDGNLYGTTGYGGGGGRGTVFKVTPTGQLSPLFSFCPSMHQCLDGAQPVAGLVLGDVYGNLYGTTWEGGANDLCCGGGGTLFQIRPTDGILSTVHSFCAQTNCTDGARPQGLTFGFNGQFFGVLNGGGATDHGGLFKISGASHTETTYSICQSGPPCANGDTPQDTLIQATDGNFYGVTSDGGANGYGTIFRMTPNGVITTLYSFCSQTNCADGAHPNRGLVQATDGDFYGTTPYGGVGSTCSSGNCGTVFKMTRSAVVTTLYSFCTQANCTDGNVPNSALLQATDGNFYGTTFLGGTNYGAGTVFRITPSGILTTIYNFCPTSPCTDGYNPASLVQHTNGSIYGTTIYGGINSDGVIFSLSMDLPAFVESFPYATAVGKTVKILGQGLTATTVVAFNGTTATFTVPSDTYLNATVPSGATTGYITVTTPSGTLMSNKRFQVIP
;
A
#
# COMPACT_ATOMS: atom_id res chain seq x y z
N MET A 1 18.87 -17.92 -76.23
CA MET A 1 18.98 -18.27 -74.80
C MET A 1 18.23 -17.20 -74.02
N ARG A 2 17.08 -17.53 -73.48
CA ARG A 2 16.25 -16.63 -72.64
C ARG A 2 16.48 -17.00 -71.17
N PHE A 3 17.00 -16.08 -70.37
CA PHE A 3 17.08 -16.24 -68.93
C PHE A 3 15.82 -15.61 -68.31
N ASN A 4 15.01 -16.46 -67.64
CA ASN A 4 13.91 -16.02 -66.81
C ASN A 4 14.45 -15.62 -65.44
N ASN A 5 14.32 -14.36 -65.07
CA ASN A 5 14.49 -13.87 -63.71
C ASN A 5 13.19 -14.07 -62.92
N LEU A 6 13.19 -15.03 -62.02
CA LEU A 6 12.11 -15.23 -61.05
C LEU A 6 12.42 -14.35 -59.80
N GLY A 7 11.77 -13.22 -59.73
CA GLY A 7 11.86 -12.35 -58.54
C GLY A 7 11.11 -12.93 -57.35
N LEU A 8 11.83 -13.31 -56.32
CA LEU A 8 11.28 -13.74 -55.02
C LEU A 8 10.81 -12.50 -54.25
N LEU A 9 9.49 -12.24 -54.22
CA LEU A 9 8.91 -11.21 -53.34
C LEU A 9 8.90 -11.74 -51.91
N LEU A 10 9.82 -11.24 -51.04
CA LEU A 10 9.83 -11.50 -49.63
C LEU A 10 8.77 -10.60 -48.97
N LEU A 11 7.60 -11.17 -48.65
CA LEU A 11 6.56 -10.49 -47.89
C LEU A 11 6.96 -10.43 -46.43
N CYS A 12 7.58 -9.35 -45.95
CA CYS A 12 7.77 -9.06 -44.54
C CYS A 12 6.40 -8.79 -43.91
N LEU A 13 5.82 -9.80 -43.26
CA LEU A 13 4.73 -9.58 -42.30
C LEU A 13 5.31 -8.81 -41.11
N ILE A 14 5.11 -7.49 -41.08
CA ILE A 14 5.25 -6.69 -39.89
C ILE A 14 4.06 -7.03 -39.01
N ILE A 15 4.25 -7.98 -38.07
CA ILE A 15 3.34 -8.14 -36.94
C ILE A 15 3.55 -6.89 -36.08
N GLY A 16 2.81 -5.84 -36.38
CA GLY A 16 2.67 -4.71 -35.47
C GLY A 16 1.98 -5.23 -34.22
N THR A 17 2.73 -5.42 -33.15
CA THR A 17 2.14 -5.47 -31.84
C THR A 17 1.43 -4.13 -31.65
N LEU A 18 0.09 -4.15 -31.70
CA LEU A 18 -0.72 -3.03 -31.26
C LEU A 18 -0.30 -2.78 -29.80
N ALA A 19 0.57 -1.79 -29.58
CA ALA A 19 0.79 -1.27 -28.26
C ALA A 19 -0.57 -0.73 -27.82
N THR A 20 -1.26 -1.49 -26.98
CA THR A 20 -2.49 -1.04 -26.37
C THR A 20 -2.16 0.22 -25.59
N ALA A 21 -2.84 1.32 -25.95
CA ALA A 21 -2.53 2.61 -25.37
C ALA A 21 -2.91 2.58 -23.89
N GLN A 22 -1.90 2.71 -23.06
CA GLN A 22 -2.06 3.00 -21.64
C GLN A 22 -3.10 4.10 -21.47
N ARG A 23 -4.15 3.84 -20.68
CA ARG A 23 -5.24 4.80 -20.45
C ARG A 23 -5.21 5.26 -19.00
N PHE A 24 -4.98 6.54 -18.82
CA PHE A 24 -5.24 7.25 -17.57
C PHE A 24 -6.67 7.80 -17.59
N SER A 25 -7.36 7.72 -16.45
CA SER A 25 -8.68 8.33 -16.27
C SER A 25 -8.84 8.84 -14.86
N THR A 26 -9.22 10.11 -14.72
CA THR A 26 -9.71 10.65 -13.43
C THR A 26 -11.12 10.12 -13.20
N LEU A 27 -11.30 9.37 -12.11
CA LEU A 27 -12.58 8.73 -11.77
C LEU A 27 -13.41 9.59 -10.83
N VAL A 28 -12.77 10.19 -9.83
CA VAL A 28 -13.41 10.98 -8.78
C VAL A 28 -12.60 12.24 -8.54
N THR A 29 -13.29 13.35 -8.34
CA THR A 29 -12.73 14.59 -7.81
C THR A 29 -13.37 14.86 -6.46
N PHE A 30 -12.56 15.08 -5.43
CA PHE A 30 -13.06 15.46 -4.12
C PHE A 30 -13.44 16.93 -4.07
N ASP A 31 -14.34 17.31 -3.14
CA ASP A 31 -14.93 18.66 -3.04
C ASP A 31 -14.97 19.21 -1.61
N GLY A 32 -14.16 18.65 -0.72
CA GLY A 32 -14.15 19.00 0.69
C GLY A 32 -15.33 18.42 1.46
N ALA A 33 -16.55 18.53 0.95
CA ALA A 33 -17.74 17.99 1.62
C ALA A 33 -17.72 16.43 1.63
N ASN A 34 -17.28 15.81 0.53
CA ASN A 34 -17.15 14.36 0.42
C ASN A 34 -15.77 13.84 0.87
N GLY A 35 -14.88 14.75 1.29
CA GLY A 35 -13.50 14.47 1.72
C GLY A 35 -12.48 15.32 0.99
N ALA A 36 -11.24 15.33 1.49
CA ALA A 36 -10.09 15.98 0.86
C ALA A 36 -8.79 15.21 1.22
N SER A 37 -7.81 15.23 0.30
CA SER A 37 -6.54 14.51 0.46
C SER A 37 -6.74 13.01 0.69
N PRO A 38 -7.22 12.26 -0.31
CA PRO A 38 -7.48 10.83 -0.18
C PRO A 38 -6.19 10.03 0.05
N ASN A 39 -6.28 9.04 0.95
CA ASN A 39 -5.22 8.09 1.27
C ASN A 39 -5.27 6.85 0.35
N GLN A 40 -4.55 5.81 0.75
CA GLN A 40 -4.48 4.55 0.03
C GLN A 40 -5.85 3.86 -0.05
N LEU A 41 -6.12 3.24 -1.20
CA LEU A 41 -7.33 2.45 -1.46
C LEU A 41 -7.11 0.97 -1.11
N ALA A 42 -8.18 0.30 -0.69
CA ALA A 42 -8.24 -1.14 -0.49
C ALA A 42 -9.47 -1.74 -1.19
N GLN A 43 -9.32 -2.89 -1.81
CA GLN A 43 -10.45 -3.63 -2.37
C GLN A 43 -11.15 -4.44 -1.28
N ALA A 44 -12.49 -4.39 -1.24
CA ALA A 44 -13.31 -5.19 -0.34
C ALA A 44 -14.01 -6.35 -1.06
N LEU A 45 -14.73 -7.18 -0.29
CA LEU A 45 -15.38 -8.37 -0.80
C LEU A 45 -16.47 -8.08 -1.87
N ASP A 46 -17.08 -6.91 -1.83
CA ASP A 46 -18.08 -6.48 -2.81
C ASP A 46 -17.48 -6.01 -4.14
N GLY A 47 -16.16 -6.13 -4.31
CA GLY A 47 -15.43 -5.72 -5.51
C GLY A 47 -15.26 -4.22 -5.65
N ASN A 48 -15.67 -3.41 -4.68
CA ASN A 48 -15.45 -1.97 -4.68
C ASN A 48 -14.15 -1.62 -3.93
N LEU A 49 -13.69 -0.40 -4.18
CA LEU A 49 -12.56 0.19 -3.49
C LEU A 49 -13.05 1.05 -2.33
N TYR A 50 -12.32 1.01 -1.24
CA TYR A 50 -12.58 1.78 -0.03
C TYR A 50 -11.34 2.55 0.37
N GLY A 51 -11.52 3.74 0.89
CA GLY A 51 -10.41 4.59 1.34
C GLY A 51 -10.85 5.56 2.41
N THR A 52 -9.88 6.31 2.88
CA THR A 52 -10.06 7.41 3.83
C THR A 52 -9.57 8.71 3.22
N THR A 53 -10.04 9.83 3.71
CA THR A 53 -9.48 11.16 3.41
C THR A 53 -8.93 11.78 4.68
N GLY A 54 -7.76 12.43 4.61
CA GLY A 54 -7.16 13.07 5.78
C GLY A 54 -7.96 14.26 6.29
N TYR A 55 -8.69 14.92 5.39
CA TYR A 55 -9.47 16.14 5.66
C TYR A 55 -10.84 16.07 4.99
N GLY A 56 -11.63 17.15 5.17
CA GLY A 56 -12.97 17.24 4.62
C GLY A 56 -14.01 16.46 5.43
N GLY A 57 -15.21 16.29 4.86
CA GLY A 57 -16.38 15.77 5.54
C GLY A 57 -17.05 16.79 6.45
N GLY A 58 -18.11 16.41 7.13
CA GLY A 58 -18.95 17.29 7.94
C GLY A 58 -18.20 18.03 9.08
N GLY A 59 -17.14 17.44 9.61
CA GLY A 59 -16.29 18.04 10.65
C GLY A 59 -14.94 18.58 10.14
N GLY A 60 -14.63 18.42 8.86
CA GLY A 60 -13.33 18.78 8.29
C GLY A 60 -12.18 17.88 8.73
N ARG A 61 -12.47 16.77 9.43
CA ARG A 61 -11.51 15.86 10.06
C ARG A 61 -11.35 14.53 9.35
N GLY A 62 -11.77 14.47 8.10
CA GLY A 62 -11.63 13.30 7.23
C GLY A 62 -12.89 12.44 7.15
N THR A 63 -12.86 11.54 6.19
CA THR A 63 -13.98 10.65 5.88
C THR A 63 -13.51 9.20 5.65
N VAL A 64 -14.46 8.27 5.70
CA VAL A 64 -14.35 6.98 5.05
C VAL A 64 -15.28 6.98 3.85
N PHE A 65 -14.84 6.49 2.72
CA PHE A 65 -15.62 6.44 1.49
C PHE A 65 -15.50 5.08 0.79
N LYS A 66 -16.49 4.82 -0.06
CA LYS A 66 -16.54 3.72 -1.03
C LYS A 66 -16.52 4.31 -2.43
N VAL A 67 -15.82 3.68 -3.35
CA VAL A 67 -15.85 4.01 -4.77
C VAL A 67 -15.95 2.74 -5.61
N THR A 68 -16.84 2.73 -6.59
CA THR A 68 -16.91 1.63 -7.56
C THR A 68 -15.71 1.70 -8.54
N PRO A 69 -15.33 0.59 -9.18
CA PRO A 69 -14.30 0.60 -10.22
C PRO A 69 -14.60 1.56 -11.39
N THR A 70 -15.84 2.00 -11.53
CA THR A 70 -16.32 2.96 -12.55
C THR A 70 -16.37 4.41 -12.08
N GLY A 71 -16.00 4.68 -10.79
CA GLY A 71 -15.88 6.05 -10.26
C GLY A 71 -17.12 6.57 -9.51
N GLN A 72 -18.10 5.73 -9.18
CA GLN A 72 -19.21 6.18 -8.33
C GLN A 72 -18.75 6.25 -6.88
N LEU A 73 -18.62 7.47 -6.34
CA LEU A 73 -18.21 7.74 -4.96
C LEU A 73 -19.43 7.76 -4.03
N SER A 74 -19.28 7.15 -2.85
CA SER A 74 -20.26 7.17 -1.76
C SER A 74 -19.54 7.40 -0.44
N PRO A 75 -19.67 8.57 0.20
CA PRO A 75 -19.21 8.79 1.57
C PRO A 75 -19.95 7.84 2.52
N LEU A 76 -19.21 7.20 3.43
CA LEU A 76 -19.76 6.26 4.42
C LEU A 76 -19.78 6.85 5.82
N PHE A 77 -18.72 7.58 6.17
CA PHE A 77 -18.57 8.13 7.51
C PHE A 77 -17.76 9.42 7.46
N SER A 78 -18.10 10.41 8.33
CA SER A 78 -17.32 11.62 8.55
C SER A 78 -16.85 11.67 9.99
N PHE A 79 -15.54 11.77 10.17
CA PHE A 79 -14.95 11.84 11.50
C PHE A 79 -15.23 13.17 12.20
N CYS A 80 -15.41 13.10 13.51
CA CYS A 80 -15.50 14.28 14.38
C CYS A 80 -16.52 15.34 13.90
N PRO A 81 -17.79 14.99 13.66
CA PRO A 81 -18.75 15.92 13.05
C PRO A 81 -19.10 17.13 13.92
N SER A 82 -18.86 17.07 15.23
CA SER A 82 -19.20 18.15 16.18
C SER A 82 -18.01 18.99 16.67
N MET A 83 -16.78 18.68 16.27
CA MET A 83 -15.52 19.37 16.64
C MET A 83 -15.21 19.48 18.16
N HIS A 84 -16.04 18.91 19.03
CA HIS A 84 -15.89 19.10 20.49
C HIS A 84 -15.37 17.86 21.21
N GLN A 85 -15.61 16.67 20.69
CA GLN A 85 -15.09 15.40 21.19
C GLN A 85 -15.00 14.43 20.01
N CYS A 86 -13.81 14.23 19.50
CA CYS A 86 -13.54 13.34 18.37
C CYS A 86 -13.39 11.90 18.86
N LEU A 87 -14.41 11.35 19.56
CA LEU A 87 -14.35 10.01 20.16
C LEU A 87 -14.12 8.90 19.14
N ASP A 88 -14.61 9.09 17.90
CA ASP A 88 -14.42 8.14 16.79
C ASP A 88 -13.01 8.26 16.15
N GLY A 89 -12.26 9.27 16.56
CA GLY A 89 -10.99 9.63 15.94
C GLY A 89 -11.10 10.83 15.00
N ALA A 90 -9.96 11.26 14.49
CA ALA A 90 -9.84 12.35 13.51
C ALA A 90 -8.60 12.17 12.65
N GLN A 91 -8.62 12.71 11.43
CA GLN A 91 -7.51 12.67 10.49
C GLN A 91 -6.97 11.26 10.24
N PRO A 92 -7.71 10.37 9.58
CA PRO A 92 -7.14 9.12 9.11
C PRO A 92 -6.01 9.41 8.12
N VAL A 93 -4.85 8.78 8.30
CA VAL A 93 -3.63 9.03 7.51
C VAL A 93 -3.18 7.82 6.71
N ALA A 94 -3.86 6.69 6.88
CA ALA A 94 -3.53 5.44 6.23
C ALA A 94 -4.74 4.85 5.49
N GLY A 95 -4.46 3.87 4.62
CA GLY A 95 -5.48 3.06 3.98
C GLY A 95 -6.19 2.12 4.94
N LEU A 96 -7.23 1.49 4.43
CA LEU A 96 -7.99 0.47 5.16
C LEU A 96 -7.42 -0.92 4.88
N VAL A 97 -7.62 -1.84 5.82
CA VAL A 97 -7.31 -3.25 5.64
C VAL A 97 -8.53 -4.12 5.89
N LEU A 98 -8.68 -5.17 5.11
CA LEU A 98 -9.65 -6.22 5.39
C LEU A 98 -9.18 -6.96 6.64
N GLY A 99 -10.00 -7.09 7.68
CA GLY A 99 -9.52 -7.53 8.99
C GLY A 99 -10.33 -8.62 9.66
N ASP A 100 -11.38 -9.15 9.03
CA ASP A 100 -12.13 -10.26 9.58
C ASP A 100 -12.87 -11.09 8.51
N VAL A 101 -13.41 -12.22 8.94
CA VAL A 101 -14.15 -13.14 8.09
C VAL A 101 -15.52 -12.59 7.63
N TYR A 102 -15.99 -11.50 8.22
CA TYR A 102 -17.25 -10.86 7.86
C TYR A 102 -17.08 -9.82 6.76
N GLY A 103 -15.84 -9.47 6.43
CA GLY A 103 -15.51 -8.48 5.41
C GLY A 103 -15.47 -7.05 5.93
N ASN A 104 -15.37 -6.86 7.25
CA ASN A 104 -15.20 -5.53 7.82
C ASN A 104 -13.81 -4.99 7.50
N LEU A 105 -13.74 -3.68 7.33
CA LEU A 105 -12.51 -2.94 7.08
C LEU A 105 -12.07 -2.25 8.37
N TYR A 106 -10.76 -2.15 8.55
CA TYR A 106 -10.14 -1.54 9.71
C TYR A 106 -9.16 -0.48 9.28
N GLY A 107 -9.07 0.59 10.05
CA GLY A 107 -8.17 1.70 9.80
C GLY A 107 -7.77 2.42 11.08
N THR A 108 -6.88 3.38 10.94
CA THR A 108 -6.38 4.19 12.05
C THR A 108 -6.63 5.67 11.81
N THR A 109 -6.77 6.43 12.91
CA THR A 109 -6.79 7.89 12.87
C THR A 109 -5.59 8.44 13.64
N TRP A 110 -5.04 9.55 13.16
CA TRP A 110 -3.89 10.22 13.76
C TRP A 110 -4.22 10.89 15.09
N GLU A 111 -5.43 11.44 15.19
CA GLU A 111 -5.92 12.22 16.31
C GLU A 111 -7.25 11.67 16.83
N GLY A 112 -7.71 12.21 17.95
CA GLY A 112 -8.98 11.87 18.58
C GLY A 112 -8.91 10.58 19.40
N GLY A 113 -10.08 10.04 19.72
CA GLY A 113 -10.27 8.90 20.59
C GLY A 113 -10.72 9.30 22.00
N ALA A 114 -11.05 8.33 22.83
CA ALA A 114 -11.58 8.55 24.19
C ALA A 114 -10.59 9.22 25.15
N ASN A 115 -9.30 9.20 24.80
CA ASN A 115 -8.21 9.75 25.62
C ASN A 115 -7.76 11.14 25.16
N ASP A 116 -8.51 11.78 24.25
CA ASP A 116 -8.25 13.13 23.76
C ASP A 116 -8.77 14.17 24.75
N LEU A 117 -7.89 14.73 25.55
CA LEU A 117 -8.24 15.79 26.52
C LEU A 117 -8.33 17.19 25.90
N CYS A 118 -7.83 17.41 24.69
CA CYS A 118 -8.00 18.65 23.85
C CYS A 118 -7.17 18.56 22.57
N CYS A 119 -7.81 18.30 21.41
CA CYS A 119 -7.31 18.69 20.07
C CYS A 119 -5.93 18.16 19.62
N GLY A 120 -5.58 16.94 19.96
CA GLY A 120 -4.32 16.32 19.60
C GLY A 120 -4.14 14.90 20.14
N GLY A 121 -5.25 14.23 20.44
CA GLY A 121 -5.30 12.94 21.12
C GLY A 121 -4.46 11.83 20.49
N GLY A 122 -4.47 10.68 21.14
CA GLY A 122 -3.63 9.54 20.77
C GLY A 122 -4.00 8.86 19.47
N GLY A 123 -5.15 9.16 18.89
CA GLY A 123 -5.68 8.47 17.72
C GLY A 123 -6.45 7.20 18.07
N THR A 124 -7.02 6.56 17.05
CA THR A 124 -7.83 5.35 17.23
C THR A 124 -7.47 4.24 16.24
N LEU A 125 -7.77 3.00 16.60
CA LEU A 125 -8.06 1.91 15.67
C LEU A 125 -9.58 1.78 15.57
N PHE A 126 -10.12 1.84 14.38
CA PHE A 126 -11.55 1.70 14.12
C PHE A 126 -11.86 0.54 13.19
N GLN A 127 -13.08 0.04 13.28
CA GLN A 127 -13.71 -0.90 12.36
C GLN A 127 -14.81 -0.17 11.62
N ILE A 128 -14.95 -0.39 10.31
CA ILE A 128 -16.12 0.04 9.54
C ILE A 128 -16.71 -1.12 8.77
N ARG A 129 -18.03 -1.18 8.78
CA ARG A 129 -18.79 -2.19 8.06
C ARG A 129 -19.16 -1.67 6.66
N PRO A 130 -18.69 -2.34 5.57
CA PRO A 130 -18.93 -1.86 4.20
C PRO A 130 -20.39 -1.78 3.77
N THR A 131 -21.28 -2.57 4.41
CA THR A 131 -22.68 -2.70 4.01
C THR A 131 -23.56 -1.51 4.41
N ASP A 132 -23.27 -0.86 5.52
CA ASP A 132 -24.10 0.21 6.10
C ASP A 132 -23.29 1.41 6.63
N GLY A 133 -21.96 1.36 6.56
CA GLY A 133 -21.08 2.45 7.00
C GLY A 133 -21.02 2.61 8.53
N ILE A 134 -21.51 1.65 9.31
CA ILE A 134 -21.40 1.74 10.77
C ILE A 134 -19.94 1.59 11.18
N LEU A 135 -19.43 2.64 11.85
CA LEU A 135 -18.09 2.68 12.40
C LEU A 135 -18.13 2.39 13.91
N SER A 136 -17.15 1.64 14.39
CA SER A 136 -16.94 1.36 15.80
C SER A 136 -15.47 1.56 16.14
N THR A 137 -15.19 2.30 17.21
CA THR A 137 -13.83 2.42 17.76
C THR A 137 -13.45 1.10 18.44
N VAL A 138 -12.38 0.48 17.96
CA VAL A 138 -11.86 -0.78 18.51
C VAL A 138 -10.90 -0.49 19.67
N HIS A 139 -10.06 0.55 19.50
CA HIS A 139 -9.09 0.97 20.50
C HIS A 139 -8.82 2.47 20.40
N SER A 140 -8.59 3.12 21.57
CA SER A 140 -8.17 4.53 21.66
C SER A 140 -6.79 4.57 22.30
N PHE A 141 -5.81 5.08 21.58
CA PHE A 141 -4.42 5.18 22.02
C PHE A 141 -4.24 6.31 23.05
N CYS A 142 -3.05 6.37 23.69
CA CYS A 142 -2.69 7.37 24.70
C CYS A 142 -3.58 7.31 25.96
N ALA A 143 -3.89 6.11 26.43
CA ALA A 143 -4.64 5.92 27.69
C ALA A 143 -3.78 6.12 28.95
N GLN A 144 -2.46 6.06 28.80
CA GLN A 144 -1.50 6.21 29.91
C GLN A 144 -0.87 7.61 29.90
N THR A 145 -0.40 8.04 31.06
CA THR A 145 0.29 9.33 31.23
C THR A 145 1.46 9.45 30.24
N ASN A 146 1.56 10.59 29.57
CA ASN A 146 2.55 10.88 28.53
C ASN A 146 2.49 9.91 27.33
N CYS A 147 1.34 9.30 27.09
CA CYS A 147 1.15 8.34 26.01
C CYS A 147 2.23 7.23 26.00
N THR A 148 2.61 6.68 27.15
CA THR A 148 3.61 5.61 27.21
C THR A 148 3.14 4.32 26.56
N ASP A 149 1.84 4.16 26.35
CA ASP A 149 1.18 3.13 25.54
C ASP A 149 1.15 3.47 24.03
N GLY A 150 1.67 4.63 23.62
CA GLY A 150 1.78 5.06 22.24
C GLY A 150 0.70 5.99 21.78
N ALA A 151 0.98 6.69 20.68
CA ALA A 151 0.08 7.66 20.05
C ALA A 151 0.31 7.75 18.55
N ARG A 152 -0.66 8.36 17.85
CA ARG A 152 -0.59 8.67 16.42
C ARG A 152 -0.34 7.42 15.57
N PRO A 153 -1.24 6.42 15.63
CA PRO A 153 -1.11 5.22 14.82
C PRO A 153 -1.18 5.59 13.34
N GLN A 154 -0.33 4.93 12.54
CA GLN A 154 -0.33 5.04 11.10
C GLN A 154 -0.90 3.77 10.46
N GLY A 155 -0.16 3.14 9.56
CA GLY A 155 -0.63 1.97 8.84
C GLY A 155 -0.95 0.77 9.72
N LEU A 156 -1.81 -0.08 9.21
CA LEU A 156 -2.32 -1.27 9.87
C LEU A 156 -2.06 -2.51 9.03
N THR A 157 -1.70 -3.62 9.68
CA THR A 157 -1.50 -4.93 9.06
C THR A 157 -2.30 -5.97 9.83
N PHE A 158 -3.09 -6.76 9.11
CA PHE A 158 -3.75 -7.93 9.68
C PHE A 158 -2.82 -9.15 9.57
N GLY A 159 -2.36 -9.64 10.71
CA GLY A 159 -1.39 -10.73 10.79
C GLY A 159 -2.01 -12.12 10.55
N PHE A 160 -1.17 -13.09 10.20
CA PHE A 160 -1.56 -14.48 9.95
C PHE A 160 -2.23 -15.17 11.15
N ASN A 161 -1.99 -14.63 12.35
CA ASN A 161 -2.57 -15.09 13.61
C ASN A 161 -3.90 -14.41 13.97
N GLY A 162 -4.46 -13.58 13.09
CA GLY A 162 -5.71 -12.85 13.31
C GLY A 162 -5.59 -11.65 14.25
N GLN A 163 -4.39 -11.14 14.46
CA GLN A 163 -4.13 -9.93 15.26
C GLN A 163 -3.78 -8.75 14.36
N PHE A 164 -4.04 -7.55 14.85
CA PHE A 164 -3.64 -6.32 14.20
C PHE A 164 -2.25 -5.89 14.67
N PHE A 165 -1.43 -5.45 13.74
CA PHE A 165 -0.11 -4.87 13.98
C PHE A 165 -0.01 -3.53 13.26
N GLY A 166 0.69 -2.58 13.83
CA GLY A 166 0.89 -1.29 13.18
C GLY A 166 2.00 -0.49 13.84
N VAL A 167 2.18 0.73 13.37
CA VAL A 167 3.19 1.66 13.86
C VAL A 167 2.55 2.82 14.59
N LEU A 168 3.27 3.35 15.57
CA LEU A 168 2.95 4.52 16.36
C LEU A 168 4.01 5.58 16.08
N ASN A 169 3.61 6.71 15.54
CA ASN A 169 4.55 7.78 15.20
C ASN A 169 5.00 8.60 16.42
N GLY A 170 4.26 8.51 17.54
CA GLY A 170 4.56 9.20 18.78
C GLY A 170 4.25 8.36 20.01
N GLY A 171 4.58 8.90 21.17
CA GLY A 171 4.44 8.22 22.45
C GLY A 171 5.43 7.06 22.63
N GLY A 172 5.04 6.06 23.41
CA GLY A 172 5.94 5.00 23.84
C GLY A 172 6.84 5.43 25.00
N ALA A 173 7.69 4.51 25.48
CA ALA A 173 8.50 4.72 26.69
C ALA A 173 9.46 5.92 26.60
N THR A 174 9.86 6.32 25.40
CA THR A 174 10.86 7.38 25.13
C THR A 174 10.33 8.51 24.24
N ASP A 175 9.03 8.51 23.93
CA ASP A 175 8.35 9.47 23.03
C ASP A 175 8.90 9.49 21.59
N HIS A 176 9.50 8.38 21.14
CA HIS A 176 10.05 8.20 19.80
C HIS A 176 9.20 7.24 18.94
N GLY A 177 7.95 7.03 19.35
CA GLY A 177 7.04 6.10 18.70
C GLY A 177 7.39 4.64 18.97
N GLY A 178 6.71 3.77 18.25
CA GLY A 178 6.85 2.33 18.44
C GLY A 178 5.99 1.51 17.49
N LEU A 179 5.81 0.27 17.89
CA LEU A 179 4.97 -0.69 17.19
C LEU A 179 3.89 -1.17 18.15
N PHE A 180 2.71 -1.44 17.65
CA PHE A 180 1.64 -2.01 18.47
C PHE A 180 1.14 -3.34 17.91
N LYS A 181 0.58 -4.14 18.81
CA LYS A 181 -0.17 -5.35 18.51
C LYS A 181 -1.48 -5.30 19.28
N ILE A 182 -2.60 -5.50 18.57
CA ILE A 182 -3.93 -5.59 19.19
C ILE A 182 -4.53 -6.95 18.87
N SER A 183 -4.96 -7.68 19.91
CA SER A 183 -5.63 -8.96 19.71
C SER A 183 -7.06 -8.74 19.20
N GLY A 184 -7.47 -9.50 18.16
CA GLY A 184 -8.79 -9.36 17.57
C GLY A 184 -9.96 -9.69 18.51
N ALA A 185 -9.74 -10.56 19.51
CA ALA A 185 -10.81 -11.03 20.37
C ALA A 185 -10.96 -10.23 21.68
N SER A 186 -9.83 -9.82 22.30
CA SER A 186 -9.83 -9.13 23.60
C SER A 186 -9.55 -7.63 23.49
N HIS A 187 -9.21 -7.15 22.31
CA HIS A 187 -8.76 -5.77 22.01
C HIS A 187 -7.61 -5.31 22.94
N THR A 188 -6.85 -6.28 23.48
CA THR A 188 -5.71 -5.99 24.35
C THR A 188 -4.55 -5.51 23.51
N GLU A 189 -4.05 -4.33 23.84
CA GLU A 189 -2.88 -3.74 23.22
C GLU A 189 -1.59 -4.24 23.86
N THR A 190 -0.54 -4.35 23.05
CA THR A 190 0.84 -4.49 23.48
C THR A 190 1.70 -3.58 22.62
N THR A 191 2.45 -2.68 23.27
CA THR A 191 3.32 -1.71 22.60
C THR A 191 4.79 -2.13 22.71
N TYR A 192 5.55 -1.89 21.66
CA TYR A 192 6.99 -2.15 21.57
C TYR A 192 7.69 -0.87 21.14
N SER A 193 8.47 -0.25 22.05
CA SER A 193 9.25 0.95 21.71
C SER A 193 10.37 0.63 20.74
N ILE A 194 10.51 1.44 19.66
CA ILE A 194 11.57 1.26 18.68
C ILE A 194 12.90 1.82 19.21
N CYS A 195 12.88 2.98 19.83
CA CYS A 195 14.02 3.62 20.49
C CYS A 195 14.05 3.23 21.97
N GLN A 196 14.63 2.07 22.30
CA GLN A 196 14.55 1.49 23.64
C GLN A 196 15.42 2.19 24.69
N SER A 197 16.52 2.83 24.29
CA SER A 197 17.51 3.43 25.20
C SER A 197 17.57 4.96 25.13
N GLY A 198 16.62 5.60 24.42
CA GLY A 198 16.68 7.04 24.11
C GLY A 198 17.75 7.38 23.08
N PRO A 199 17.82 8.66 22.66
CA PRO A 199 18.77 9.11 21.65
C PRO A 199 20.25 8.86 22.02
N PRO A 200 21.09 8.53 21.00
CA PRO A 200 20.74 8.25 19.62
C PRO A 200 20.02 6.90 19.49
N CYS A 201 18.86 6.91 18.80
CA CYS A 201 18.00 5.74 18.62
C CYS A 201 18.63 4.77 17.61
N ALA A 202 19.56 3.94 18.06
CA ALA A 202 20.31 3.03 17.19
C ALA A 202 19.43 2.04 16.40
N ASN A 203 18.26 1.69 16.93
CA ASN A 203 17.30 0.80 16.28
C ASN A 203 16.36 1.54 15.28
N GLY A 204 16.46 2.85 15.21
CA GLY A 204 15.58 3.70 14.43
C GLY A 204 14.70 4.58 15.33
N ASP A 205 14.10 5.57 14.72
CA ASP A 205 13.23 6.56 15.33
C ASP A 205 12.09 6.88 14.35
N THR A 206 10.92 7.21 14.88
CA THR A 206 9.77 7.61 14.07
C THR A 206 9.42 6.55 13.01
N PRO A 207 8.92 5.38 13.41
CA PRO A 207 8.51 4.35 12.45
C PRO A 207 7.37 4.87 11.57
N GLN A 208 7.39 4.50 10.30
CA GLN A 208 6.54 5.09 9.28
C GLN A 208 5.70 4.04 8.56
N ASP A 209 4.50 4.49 8.09
CA ASP A 209 3.59 3.78 7.20
C ASP A 209 3.15 2.41 7.76
N THR A 210 3.21 1.36 6.97
CA THR A 210 2.62 0.04 7.26
C THR A 210 3.71 -1.01 7.43
N LEU A 211 3.56 -1.88 8.41
CA LEU A 211 4.34 -3.11 8.49
C LEU A 211 3.87 -4.09 7.41
N ILE A 212 4.78 -4.92 6.91
CA ILE A 212 4.39 -6.11 6.15
C ILE A 212 4.72 -7.36 6.96
N GLN A 213 3.81 -8.34 6.98
CA GLN A 213 4.16 -9.67 7.47
C GLN A 213 4.69 -10.49 6.31
N ALA A 214 5.96 -10.89 6.40
CA ALA A 214 6.65 -11.63 5.38
C ALA A 214 6.38 -13.15 5.48
N THR A 215 6.80 -13.88 4.44
CA THR A 215 6.60 -15.34 4.36
C THR A 215 7.32 -16.14 5.43
N ASP A 216 8.28 -15.54 6.17
CA ASP A 216 8.92 -16.12 7.34
C ASP A 216 8.14 -15.90 8.65
N GLY A 217 6.98 -15.22 8.57
CA GLY A 217 6.11 -14.90 9.69
C GLY A 217 6.51 -13.66 10.49
N ASN A 218 7.67 -13.05 10.22
CA ASN A 218 8.11 -11.82 10.87
C ASN A 218 7.51 -10.58 10.20
N PHE A 219 7.52 -9.48 10.92
CA PHE A 219 7.09 -8.18 10.42
C PHE A 219 8.31 -7.35 10.02
N TYR A 220 8.18 -6.61 8.92
CA TYR A 220 9.23 -5.73 8.40
C TYR A 220 8.67 -4.33 8.21
N GLY A 221 9.46 -3.33 8.55
CA GLY A 221 9.10 -1.92 8.42
C GLY A 221 10.31 -1.02 8.31
N VAL A 222 10.05 0.27 8.23
CA VAL A 222 11.08 1.31 8.13
C VAL A 222 10.89 2.37 9.21
N THR A 223 11.98 3.05 9.56
CA THR A 223 11.95 4.28 10.35
C THR A 223 12.50 5.43 9.53
N SER A 224 11.91 6.62 9.64
CA SER A 224 12.44 7.78 8.90
C SER A 224 13.74 8.31 9.47
N ASP A 225 13.95 8.13 10.76
CA ASP A 225 15.06 8.70 11.48
C ASP A 225 15.77 7.64 12.33
N GLY A 226 16.85 8.02 13.02
CA GLY A 226 17.65 7.11 13.83
C GLY A 226 18.51 6.15 13.01
N GLY A 227 18.91 5.04 13.62
CA GLY A 227 19.91 4.13 13.07
C GLY A 227 21.34 4.64 13.26
N ALA A 228 22.32 3.89 12.77
CA ALA A 228 23.74 4.21 12.96
C ALA A 228 24.15 5.56 12.37
N ASN A 229 23.45 6.03 11.34
CA ASN A 229 23.80 7.26 10.61
C ASN A 229 22.78 8.39 10.82
N GLY A 230 21.66 8.15 11.52
CA GLY A 230 20.62 9.13 11.79
C GLY A 230 19.59 9.32 10.66
N TYR A 231 19.67 8.56 9.57
CA TYR A 231 18.87 8.74 8.36
C TYR A 231 17.86 7.62 8.12
N GLY A 232 17.45 6.94 9.18
CA GLY A 232 16.44 5.90 9.14
C GLY A 232 16.98 4.49 8.95
N THR A 233 16.09 3.53 9.16
CA THR A 233 16.45 2.10 9.16
C THR A 233 15.44 1.25 8.41
N ILE A 234 15.86 0.03 8.07
CA ILE A 234 14.97 -1.12 7.85
C ILE A 234 15.08 -2.01 9.08
N PHE A 235 13.95 -2.40 9.65
CA PHE A 235 13.91 -3.29 10.81
C PHE A 235 13.03 -4.52 10.57
N ARG A 236 13.28 -5.55 11.35
CA ARG A 236 12.44 -6.74 11.49
C ARG A 236 11.92 -6.83 12.90
N MET A 237 10.66 -7.19 13.08
CA MET A 237 10.06 -7.54 14.37
C MET A 237 9.51 -8.97 14.31
N THR A 238 9.84 -9.79 15.30
CA THR A 238 9.19 -11.09 15.47
C THR A 238 7.75 -10.92 15.97
N PRO A 239 6.85 -11.91 15.80
CA PRO A 239 5.49 -11.85 16.36
C PRO A 239 5.45 -11.64 17.88
N ASN A 240 6.55 -11.93 18.58
CA ASN A 240 6.70 -11.73 20.03
C ASN A 240 7.33 -10.37 20.38
N GLY A 241 7.55 -9.48 19.40
CA GLY A 241 8.00 -8.10 19.62
C GLY A 241 9.52 -7.90 19.72
N VAL A 242 10.34 -8.90 19.35
CA VAL A 242 11.79 -8.70 19.27
C VAL A 242 12.13 -7.92 18.01
N ILE A 243 12.64 -6.69 18.15
CA ILE A 243 13.01 -5.80 17.07
C ILE A 243 14.50 -5.94 16.77
N THR A 244 14.85 -6.01 15.49
CA THR A 244 16.23 -6.09 14.99
C THR A 244 16.40 -5.14 13.83
N THR A 245 17.35 -4.23 13.91
CA THR A 245 17.76 -3.38 12.77
C THR A 245 18.49 -4.24 11.73
N LEU A 246 18.06 -4.18 10.50
CA LEU A 246 18.65 -4.91 9.38
C LEU A 246 19.58 -4.02 8.56
N TYR A 247 19.21 -2.74 8.41
CA TYR A 247 19.98 -1.77 7.64
C TYR A 247 19.81 -0.36 8.21
N SER A 248 20.85 0.47 8.16
CA SER A 248 20.82 1.91 8.45
C SER A 248 21.18 2.67 7.20
N PHE A 249 20.27 3.53 6.74
CA PHE A 249 20.45 4.32 5.51
C PHE A 249 21.53 5.39 5.64
N CYS A 250 21.90 6.00 4.52
CA CYS A 250 23.03 6.93 4.39
C CYS A 250 24.35 6.30 4.85
N SER A 251 24.54 5.02 4.57
CA SER A 251 25.76 4.28 4.83
C SER A 251 26.84 4.50 3.77
N GLN A 252 26.46 5.05 2.62
CA GLN A 252 27.32 5.38 1.49
C GLN A 252 27.57 6.88 1.42
N THR A 253 28.67 7.28 0.79
CA THR A 253 29.01 8.69 0.61
C THR A 253 27.86 9.46 -0.03
N ASN A 254 27.53 10.62 0.53
CA ASN A 254 26.42 11.48 0.12
C ASN A 254 25.05 10.78 0.11
N CYS A 255 24.84 9.80 0.98
CA CYS A 255 23.62 9.01 1.06
C CYS A 255 23.21 8.41 -0.30
N ALA A 256 24.18 7.89 -1.08
CA ALA A 256 23.90 7.29 -2.38
C ALA A 256 22.94 6.08 -2.30
N ASP A 257 22.85 5.46 -1.14
CA ASP A 257 21.94 4.36 -0.80
C ASP A 257 20.53 4.84 -0.38
N GLY A 258 20.30 6.17 -0.33
CA GLY A 258 19.03 6.77 0.09
C GLY A 258 19.03 7.22 1.54
N ALA A 259 17.97 7.95 1.92
CA ALA A 259 17.78 8.48 3.27
C ALA A 259 16.30 8.68 3.59
N HIS A 260 15.96 8.60 4.89
CA HIS A 260 14.64 8.86 5.46
C HIS A 260 13.50 8.05 4.83
N PRO A 261 13.57 6.71 4.74
CA PRO A 261 12.47 5.92 4.18
C PRO A 261 11.19 6.20 4.96
N ASN A 262 10.12 6.54 4.25
CA ASN A 262 8.85 6.97 4.85
C ASN A 262 7.65 6.19 4.32
N ARG A 263 7.88 5.14 3.51
CA ARG A 263 6.85 4.27 2.97
C ARG A 263 7.15 2.81 3.22
N GLY A 264 6.10 2.02 3.37
CA GLY A 264 6.19 0.60 3.67
C GLY A 264 6.96 -0.19 2.61
N LEU A 265 7.45 -1.34 3.02
CA LEU A 265 8.11 -2.31 2.16
C LEU A 265 7.07 -3.17 1.42
N VAL A 266 7.48 -3.77 0.30
CA VAL A 266 6.78 -4.89 -0.32
C VAL A 266 7.70 -6.10 -0.36
N GLN A 267 7.22 -7.27 0.10
CA GLN A 267 7.88 -8.54 -0.20
C GLN A 267 7.41 -9.04 -1.56
N ALA A 268 8.35 -9.13 -2.50
CA ALA A 268 8.06 -9.55 -3.86
C ALA A 268 7.96 -11.06 -4.00
N THR A 269 7.53 -11.51 -5.18
CA THR A 269 7.37 -12.94 -5.50
C THR A 269 8.69 -13.71 -5.53
N ASP A 270 9.84 -13.02 -5.67
CA ASP A 270 11.20 -13.57 -5.52
C ASP A 270 11.60 -13.78 -4.05
N GLY A 271 10.79 -13.23 -3.11
CA GLY A 271 10.98 -13.31 -1.67
C GLY A 271 11.85 -12.21 -1.08
N ASP A 272 12.42 -11.32 -1.90
CA ASP A 272 13.17 -10.16 -1.46
C ASP A 272 12.24 -8.97 -1.19
N PHE A 273 12.77 -7.95 -0.54
CA PHE A 273 12.03 -6.78 -0.14
C PHE A 273 12.39 -5.59 -1.01
N TYR A 274 11.41 -4.77 -1.35
CA TYR A 274 11.60 -3.57 -2.15
C TYR A 274 10.94 -2.38 -1.47
N GLY A 275 11.55 -1.21 -1.61
CA GLY A 275 11.05 0.03 -1.01
C GLY A 275 11.64 1.27 -1.66
N THR A 276 11.25 2.42 -1.14
CA THR A 276 11.67 3.74 -1.62
C THR A 276 12.23 4.58 -0.48
N THR A 277 13.14 5.50 -0.82
CA THR A 277 13.54 6.60 0.07
C THR A 277 13.24 7.92 -0.62
N PRO A 278 12.63 8.92 0.06
CA PRO A 278 12.33 10.22 -0.54
C PRO A 278 13.59 11.07 -0.77
N TYR A 279 14.68 10.77 -0.07
CA TYR A 279 15.92 11.55 -0.13
C TYR A 279 17.13 10.67 -0.45
N GLY A 280 18.26 11.30 -0.73
CA GLY A 280 19.50 10.64 -1.11
C GLY A 280 19.50 10.20 -2.58
N GLY A 281 20.41 9.30 -2.93
CA GLY A 281 20.65 8.87 -4.30
C GLY A 281 21.77 9.67 -5.00
N VAL A 282 22.10 9.28 -6.24
CA VAL A 282 23.26 9.82 -7.01
C VAL A 282 22.85 10.79 -8.13
N GLY A 283 21.65 11.36 -8.12
CA GLY A 283 21.21 12.29 -9.16
C GLY A 283 22.08 13.56 -9.24
N SER A 284 22.44 13.97 -10.45
CA SER A 284 23.34 15.13 -10.68
C SER A 284 22.71 16.49 -10.35
N THR A 285 21.39 16.55 -10.21
CA THR A 285 20.61 17.75 -9.89
C THR A 285 20.11 17.79 -8.45
N CYS A 286 20.52 16.82 -7.63
CA CYS A 286 20.16 16.71 -6.21
C CYS A 286 20.91 17.70 -5.30
N SER A 287 21.10 18.95 -5.72
CA SER A 287 21.82 19.97 -4.95
C SER A 287 21.20 20.26 -3.56
N SER A 288 19.98 19.78 -3.30
CA SER A 288 19.28 19.87 -2.01
C SER A 288 19.10 18.52 -1.30
N GLY A 289 19.69 17.42 -1.80
CA GLY A 289 19.55 16.10 -1.20
C GLY A 289 18.19 15.40 -1.46
N ASN A 290 17.31 15.96 -2.28
CA ASN A 290 15.90 15.56 -2.40
C ASN A 290 15.60 14.79 -3.68
N CYS A 291 16.35 13.72 -4.01
CA CYS A 291 16.05 12.93 -5.22
C CYS A 291 15.34 11.63 -4.90
N GLY A 292 15.84 10.89 -3.98
CA GLY A 292 15.28 9.62 -3.55
C GLY A 292 15.72 8.43 -4.39
N THR A 293 15.44 7.24 -3.87
CA THR A 293 15.83 5.98 -4.48
C THR A 293 14.72 4.95 -4.51
N VAL A 294 14.86 3.97 -5.39
CA VAL A 294 14.24 2.64 -5.24
C VAL A 294 15.34 1.68 -4.83
N PHE A 295 15.12 0.90 -3.78
CA PHE A 295 16.05 -0.10 -3.30
C PHE A 295 15.45 -1.50 -3.25
N LYS A 296 16.32 -2.50 -3.28
CA LYS A 296 16.05 -3.90 -3.02
C LYS A 296 16.84 -4.33 -1.78
N MET A 297 16.23 -5.08 -0.89
CA MET A 297 16.88 -5.79 0.22
C MET A 297 16.65 -7.29 0.08
N THR A 298 17.72 -8.07 0.06
CA THR A 298 17.61 -9.54 0.07
C THR A 298 17.14 -10.04 1.44
N ARG A 299 16.68 -11.30 1.50
CA ARG A 299 16.34 -11.96 2.79
C ARG A 299 17.52 -12.04 3.77
N SER A 300 18.74 -11.93 3.29
CA SER A 300 19.97 -11.84 4.11
C SER A 300 20.35 -10.39 4.47
N ALA A 301 19.45 -9.44 4.31
CA ALA A 301 19.60 -8.02 4.64
C ALA A 301 20.71 -7.27 3.84
N VAL A 302 21.01 -7.74 2.62
CA VAL A 302 21.88 -6.98 1.70
C VAL A 302 21.01 -5.99 0.92
N VAL A 303 21.28 -4.68 1.08
CA VAL A 303 20.58 -3.61 0.39
C VAL A 303 21.34 -3.18 -0.86
N THR A 304 20.60 -2.99 -1.95
CA THR A 304 21.12 -2.50 -3.24
C THR A 304 20.19 -1.42 -3.77
N THR A 305 20.75 -0.26 -4.13
CA THR A 305 20.01 0.78 -4.85
C THR A 305 19.76 0.32 -6.28
N LEU A 306 18.49 0.21 -6.68
CA LEU A 306 18.10 -0.16 -8.03
C LEU A 306 18.01 1.05 -8.95
N TYR A 307 17.56 2.19 -8.42
CA TYR A 307 17.38 3.42 -9.16
C TYR A 307 17.55 4.64 -8.26
N SER A 308 18.18 5.68 -8.76
CA SER A 308 18.19 7.01 -8.15
C SER A 308 17.38 7.95 -9.03
N PHE A 309 16.42 8.66 -8.44
CA PHE A 309 15.59 9.61 -9.18
C PHE A 309 16.36 10.88 -9.54
N CYS A 310 15.74 11.71 -10.40
CA CYS A 310 16.33 12.96 -10.87
C CYS A 310 17.66 12.78 -11.59
N THR A 311 17.85 11.64 -12.25
CA THR A 311 19.02 11.37 -13.12
C THR A 311 18.84 11.96 -14.51
N GLN A 312 17.60 12.24 -14.90
CA GLN A 312 17.27 12.91 -16.16
C GLN A 312 17.17 14.42 -15.94
N ALA A 313 17.41 15.19 -17.01
CA ALA A 313 17.32 16.65 -16.97
C ALA A 313 15.95 17.11 -16.42
N ASN A 314 15.97 18.09 -15.51
CA ASN A 314 14.77 18.63 -14.85
C ASN A 314 13.95 17.59 -14.10
N CYS A 315 14.56 16.49 -13.67
CA CYS A 315 13.89 15.40 -12.96
C CYS A 315 12.65 14.86 -13.70
N THR A 316 12.72 14.72 -15.01
CA THR A 316 11.60 14.21 -15.82
C THR A 316 11.25 12.75 -15.51
N ASP A 317 12.17 12.03 -14.88
CA ASP A 317 12.00 10.69 -14.33
C ASP A 317 11.30 10.67 -12.96
N GLY A 318 10.98 11.84 -12.39
CA GLY A 318 10.36 12.00 -11.08
C GLY A 318 11.35 12.41 -9.99
N ASN A 319 10.82 12.77 -8.84
CA ASN A 319 11.57 13.21 -7.66
C ASN A 319 10.76 12.95 -6.39
N VAL A 320 11.43 12.63 -5.29
CA VAL A 320 10.76 12.33 -4.00
C VAL A 320 9.73 11.20 -4.14
N PRO A 321 10.14 9.93 -4.36
CA PRO A 321 9.18 8.82 -4.37
C PRO A 321 8.43 8.76 -3.04
N ASN A 322 7.10 8.69 -3.11
CA ASN A 322 6.20 8.91 -1.97
C ASN A 322 5.07 7.89 -1.87
N SER A 323 5.22 6.73 -2.49
CA SER A 323 4.32 5.59 -2.27
C SER A 323 5.09 4.34 -1.88
N ALA A 324 4.46 3.46 -1.13
CA ALA A 324 4.88 2.07 -1.11
C ALA A 324 4.83 1.51 -2.53
N LEU A 325 5.77 0.63 -2.88
CA LEU A 325 5.77 -0.02 -4.18
C LEU A 325 4.65 -1.07 -4.25
N LEU A 326 3.98 -1.12 -5.40
CA LEU A 326 3.02 -2.16 -5.75
C LEU A 326 3.68 -3.13 -6.71
N GLN A 327 3.88 -4.41 -6.35
CA GLN A 327 4.20 -5.42 -7.33
C GLN A 327 2.92 -5.87 -8.04
N ALA A 328 2.81 -5.62 -9.33
CA ALA A 328 1.66 -5.99 -10.14
C ALA A 328 1.80 -7.40 -10.72
N THR A 329 0.72 -7.88 -11.37
CA THR A 329 0.63 -9.23 -11.94
C THR A 329 1.60 -9.50 -13.09
N ASP A 330 2.22 -8.46 -13.68
CA ASP A 330 3.31 -8.58 -14.65
C ASP A 330 4.70 -8.76 -14.01
N GLY A 331 4.76 -8.80 -12.67
CA GLY A 331 5.99 -8.94 -11.90
C GLY A 331 6.81 -7.66 -11.73
N ASN A 332 6.43 -6.55 -12.40
CA ASN A 332 7.07 -5.26 -12.23
C ASN A 332 6.52 -4.52 -10.99
N PHE A 333 7.28 -3.54 -10.56
CA PHE A 333 6.86 -2.64 -9.48
C PHE A 333 6.33 -1.33 -10.05
N TYR A 334 5.30 -0.81 -9.42
CA TYR A 334 4.70 0.48 -9.73
C TYR A 334 4.76 1.35 -8.49
N GLY A 335 5.05 2.63 -8.69
CA GLY A 335 5.13 3.61 -7.61
C GLY A 335 4.84 5.01 -8.11
N THR A 336 4.82 5.96 -7.18
CA THR A 336 4.61 7.37 -7.49
C THR A 336 5.75 8.22 -6.97
N THR A 337 6.02 9.33 -7.64
CA THR A 337 6.89 10.39 -7.12
C THR A 337 6.03 11.61 -6.76
N PHE A 338 6.33 12.24 -5.63
CA PHE A 338 5.60 13.41 -5.15
C PHE A 338 5.83 14.64 -6.04
N LEU A 339 7.06 14.75 -6.56
CA LEU A 339 7.52 15.85 -7.40
C LEU A 339 8.15 15.31 -8.69
N GLY A 340 8.62 16.22 -9.54
CA GLY A 340 9.25 15.91 -10.82
C GLY A 340 8.24 15.57 -11.90
N GLY A 341 8.73 15.01 -13.01
CA GLY A 341 7.95 14.81 -14.23
C GLY A 341 8.08 15.99 -15.19
N THR A 342 7.51 15.84 -16.38
CA THR A 342 7.57 16.81 -17.46
C THR A 342 6.69 18.03 -17.26
N ASN A 343 5.66 17.95 -16.41
CA ASN A 343 4.62 18.94 -16.26
C ASN A 343 4.68 19.59 -14.88
N TYR A 344 5.09 20.82 -14.77
CA TYR A 344 5.07 21.64 -13.54
C TYR A 344 5.68 20.97 -12.28
N GLY A 345 6.35 19.82 -12.42
CA GLY A 345 6.88 19.08 -11.27
C GLY A 345 5.81 18.44 -10.38
N ALA A 346 4.65 18.13 -10.93
CA ALA A 346 3.45 17.68 -10.21
C ALA A 346 3.48 16.21 -9.77
N GLY A 347 4.55 15.51 -10.07
CA GLY A 347 4.74 14.10 -9.75
C GLY A 347 4.43 13.16 -10.92
N THR A 348 4.83 11.91 -10.74
CA THR A 348 4.70 10.87 -11.78
C THR A 348 4.12 9.58 -11.22
N VAL A 349 3.59 8.73 -12.11
CA VAL A 349 3.52 7.29 -11.90
C VAL A 349 4.66 6.65 -12.68
N PHE A 350 5.40 5.76 -12.06
CA PHE A 350 6.48 5.01 -12.71
C PHE A 350 6.26 3.50 -12.59
N ARG A 351 6.86 2.77 -13.52
CA ARG A 351 7.08 1.33 -13.47
C ARG A 351 8.57 1.07 -13.38
N ILE A 352 8.98 0.13 -12.56
CA ILE A 352 10.37 -0.32 -12.48
C ILE A 352 10.42 -1.86 -12.49
N THR A 353 11.31 -2.42 -13.30
CA THR A 353 11.55 -3.85 -13.31
C THR A 353 12.32 -4.30 -12.07
N PRO A 354 12.28 -5.59 -11.67
CA PRO A 354 13.13 -6.11 -10.59
C PRO A 354 14.64 -5.91 -10.81
N SER A 355 15.06 -5.65 -12.05
CA SER A 355 16.45 -5.34 -12.43
C SER A 355 16.79 -3.84 -12.42
N GLY A 356 15.83 -2.95 -12.07
CA GLY A 356 16.08 -1.52 -11.93
C GLY A 356 15.83 -0.67 -13.18
N ILE A 357 15.19 -1.21 -14.25
CA ILE A 357 14.85 -0.42 -15.43
C ILE A 357 13.55 0.36 -15.15
N LEU A 358 13.65 1.68 -15.03
CA LEU A 358 12.53 2.58 -14.76
C LEU A 358 11.92 3.11 -16.06
N THR A 359 10.59 3.22 -16.06
CA THR A 359 9.80 3.86 -17.11
C THR A 359 8.76 4.76 -16.46
N THR A 360 8.76 6.05 -16.80
CA THR A 360 7.67 6.96 -16.41
C THR A 360 6.43 6.60 -17.18
N ILE A 361 5.35 6.28 -16.45
CA ILE A 361 4.08 5.84 -17.00
C ILE A 361 3.14 7.02 -17.22
N TYR A 362 3.08 7.93 -16.26
CA TYR A 362 2.22 9.11 -16.33
C TYR A 362 2.88 10.31 -15.66
N ASN A 363 2.68 11.50 -16.24
CA ASN A 363 3.08 12.78 -15.67
C ASN A 363 1.82 13.57 -15.34
N PHE A 364 1.64 13.90 -14.07
CA PHE A 364 0.47 14.65 -13.61
C PHE A 364 0.51 16.11 -14.05
N CYS A 365 -0.67 16.77 -14.05
CA CYS A 365 -0.83 18.18 -14.37
C CYS A 365 -0.34 18.54 -15.78
N PRO A 366 -0.84 17.90 -16.84
CA PRO A 366 -0.45 18.25 -18.21
C PRO A 366 -0.86 19.66 -18.60
N THR A 367 -1.88 20.21 -17.92
CA THR A 367 -2.40 21.57 -18.12
C THR A 367 -2.81 22.17 -16.78
N SER A 368 -2.67 23.49 -16.64
CA SER A 368 -3.22 24.22 -15.49
C SER A 368 -4.68 24.64 -15.77
N PRO A 369 -5.61 24.47 -14.80
CA PRO A 369 -5.45 23.83 -13.49
C PRO A 369 -5.27 22.33 -13.59
N CYS A 370 -4.57 21.71 -12.62
CA CYS A 370 -4.26 20.26 -12.58
C CYS A 370 -5.52 19.42 -12.31
N THR A 371 -6.40 19.30 -13.29
CA THR A 371 -7.69 18.60 -13.13
C THR A 371 -7.57 17.09 -12.96
N ASP A 372 -6.43 16.53 -13.34
CA ASP A 372 -6.05 15.12 -13.16
C ASP A 372 -5.34 14.83 -11.83
N GLY A 373 -5.17 15.87 -11.01
CA GLY A 373 -4.48 15.80 -9.72
C GLY A 373 -3.00 16.16 -9.78
N TYR A 374 -2.38 16.24 -8.61
CA TYR A 374 -0.93 16.35 -8.43
C TYR A 374 -0.50 15.82 -7.05
N ASN A 375 0.80 15.56 -6.87
CA ASN A 375 1.35 14.89 -5.70
C ASN A 375 0.66 13.53 -5.45
N PRO A 376 0.83 12.55 -6.35
CA PRO A 376 0.22 11.23 -6.19
C PRO A 376 0.76 10.52 -4.95
N ALA A 377 -0.10 9.79 -4.24
CA ALA A 377 0.18 9.26 -2.91
C ALA A 377 0.26 7.73 -2.84
N SER A 378 -0.60 7.01 -3.55
CA SER A 378 -0.69 5.56 -3.42
C SER A 378 -1.18 4.88 -4.69
N LEU A 379 -0.89 3.58 -4.80
CA LEU A 379 -1.38 2.71 -5.87
C LEU A 379 -1.91 1.40 -5.30
N VAL A 380 -2.94 0.83 -5.93
CA VAL A 380 -3.45 -0.51 -5.67
C VAL A 380 -3.82 -1.18 -7.00
N GLN A 381 -3.50 -2.46 -7.18
CA GLN A 381 -4.02 -3.24 -8.28
C GLN A 381 -5.32 -3.91 -7.85
N HIS A 382 -6.39 -3.64 -8.56
CA HIS A 382 -7.69 -4.26 -8.38
C HIS A 382 -7.74 -5.61 -9.10
N THR A 383 -8.54 -6.56 -8.63
CA THR A 383 -8.64 -7.91 -9.20
C THR A 383 -9.12 -7.95 -10.66
N ASN A 384 -9.63 -6.83 -11.21
CA ASN A 384 -9.91 -6.69 -12.64
C ASN A 384 -8.66 -6.42 -13.51
N GLY A 385 -7.46 -6.30 -12.90
CA GLY A 385 -6.19 -6.00 -13.56
C GLY A 385 -5.82 -4.53 -13.60
N SER A 386 -6.76 -3.59 -13.45
CA SER A 386 -6.47 -2.15 -13.47
C SER A 386 -5.75 -1.70 -12.19
N ILE A 387 -4.89 -0.69 -12.34
CA ILE A 387 -4.26 0.00 -11.21
C ILE A 387 -5.08 1.25 -10.88
N TYR A 388 -5.38 1.44 -9.62
CA TYR A 388 -6.04 2.64 -9.08
C TYR A 388 -5.08 3.38 -8.16
N GLY A 389 -5.21 4.69 -8.11
CA GLY A 389 -4.40 5.51 -7.22
C GLY A 389 -5.10 6.79 -6.80
N THR A 390 -4.44 7.51 -5.91
CA THR A 390 -4.93 8.76 -5.35
C THR A 390 -3.89 9.87 -5.52
N THR A 391 -4.35 11.12 -5.61
CA THR A 391 -3.51 12.30 -5.49
C THR A 391 -3.94 13.11 -4.28
N ILE A 392 -2.98 13.73 -3.59
CA ILE A 392 -3.27 14.55 -2.40
C ILE A 392 -4.03 15.81 -2.78
N TYR A 393 -3.67 16.40 -3.92
CA TYR A 393 -4.19 17.67 -4.38
C TYR A 393 -4.61 17.61 -5.86
N GLY A 394 -5.17 18.71 -6.34
CA GLY A 394 -5.67 18.85 -7.70
C GLY A 394 -7.09 18.34 -7.86
N GLY A 395 -7.52 18.11 -9.10
CA GLY A 395 -8.92 18.00 -9.41
C GLY A 395 -9.58 19.37 -9.53
N ILE A 396 -10.88 19.40 -9.77
CA ILE A 396 -11.63 20.66 -10.00
C ILE A 396 -11.61 21.55 -8.75
N ASN A 397 -11.63 20.96 -7.56
CA ASN A 397 -11.72 21.67 -6.28
C ASN A 397 -10.38 21.71 -5.50
N SER A 398 -9.30 21.15 -6.06
CA SER A 398 -7.98 21.04 -5.42
C SER A 398 -7.91 20.14 -4.18
N ASP A 399 -8.91 19.30 -3.94
CA ASP A 399 -9.05 18.41 -2.80
C ASP A 399 -8.55 16.97 -3.08
N GLY A 400 -7.91 16.77 -4.24
CA GLY A 400 -7.38 15.50 -4.68
C GLY A 400 -8.34 14.70 -5.57
N VAL A 401 -7.81 13.64 -6.17
CA VAL A 401 -8.58 12.78 -7.07
C VAL A 401 -8.32 11.29 -6.80
N ILE A 402 -9.23 10.46 -7.27
CA ILE A 402 -8.99 9.04 -7.52
C ILE A 402 -8.86 8.87 -9.03
N PHE A 403 -7.81 8.17 -9.46
CA PHE A 403 -7.57 7.86 -10.86
C PHE A 403 -7.45 6.36 -11.10
N SER A 404 -7.61 5.95 -12.35
CA SER A 404 -7.31 4.60 -12.83
C SER A 404 -6.30 4.61 -13.96
N LEU A 405 -5.49 3.55 -14.01
CA LEU A 405 -4.56 3.25 -15.07
C LEU A 405 -4.87 1.85 -15.60
N SER A 406 -5.30 1.77 -16.86
CA SER A 406 -5.39 0.50 -17.58
C SER A 406 -4.04 0.23 -18.24
N MET A 407 -3.42 -0.88 -17.85
CA MET A 407 -2.11 -1.33 -18.33
C MET A 407 -2.20 -2.67 -19.05
N ASP A 408 -3.42 -3.13 -19.37
CA ASP A 408 -3.73 -4.47 -19.91
C ASP A 408 -3.15 -5.62 -19.07
N LEU A 409 -3.04 -5.39 -17.76
CA LEU A 409 -2.64 -6.43 -16.83
C LEU A 409 -3.78 -7.45 -16.67
N PRO A 410 -3.45 -8.74 -16.56
CA PRO A 410 -4.47 -9.77 -16.42
C PRO A 410 -5.25 -9.61 -15.12
N ALA A 411 -6.55 -9.95 -15.16
CA ALA A 411 -7.35 -10.15 -13.97
C ALA A 411 -6.75 -11.30 -13.13
N PHE A 412 -6.95 -11.22 -11.82
CA PHE A 412 -6.35 -12.16 -10.88
C PHE A 412 -7.27 -12.39 -9.68
N VAL A 413 -6.87 -13.28 -8.78
CA VAL A 413 -7.54 -13.46 -7.49
C VAL A 413 -6.61 -13.09 -6.34
N GLU A 414 -7.20 -12.66 -5.24
CA GLU A 414 -6.49 -12.31 -4.02
C GLU A 414 -7.10 -13.03 -2.83
N SER A 415 -6.30 -13.64 -1.97
CA SER A 415 -6.79 -14.38 -0.81
C SER A 415 -6.76 -13.55 0.46
N PHE A 416 -7.80 -13.75 1.30
CA PHE A 416 -7.83 -13.20 2.65
C PHE A 416 -8.30 -14.27 3.64
N PRO A 417 -7.51 -14.57 4.69
CA PRO A 417 -6.14 -14.11 4.89
C PRO A 417 -5.16 -14.70 3.84
N TYR A 418 -3.95 -14.17 3.77
CA TYR A 418 -2.88 -14.66 2.87
C TYR A 418 -2.21 -15.95 3.39
N ALA A 419 -2.50 -16.33 4.63
CA ALA A 419 -1.97 -17.52 5.26
C ALA A 419 -2.98 -18.11 6.24
N THR A 420 -3.13 -19.42 6.24
CA THR A 420 -3.89 -20.15 7.30
C THR A 420 -3.59 -21.65 7.24
N ALA A 421 -4.08 -22.40 8.24
CA ALA A 421 -3.90 -23.84 8.34
C ALA A 421 -4.86 -24.61 7.44
N VAL A 422 -4.51 -25.87 7.16
CA VAL A 422 -5.39 -26.86 6.51
C VAL A 422 -6.74 -26.95 7.26
N GLY A 423 -7.84 -27.08 6.52
CA GLY A 423 -9.20 -27.16 7.05
C GLY A 423 -9.83 -25.81 7.39
N LYS A 424 -9.10 -24.69 7.30
CA LYS A 424 -9.64 -23.35 7.52
C LYS A 424 -10.20 -22.76 6.23
N THR A 425 -11.17 -21.86 6.37
CA THR A 425 -11.78 -21.14 5.25
C THR A 425 -10.97 -19.90 4.89
N VAL A 426 -10.77 -19.69 3.60
CA VAL A 426 -10.15 -18.52 2.99
C VAL A 426 -11.17 -17.86 2.09
N LYS A 427 -11.26 -16.52 2.14
CA LYS A 427 -11.99 -15.73 1.15
C LYS A 427 -11.06 -15.44 -0.01
N ILE A 428 -11.53 -15.62 -1.22
CA ILE A 428 -10.80 -15.37 -2.45
C ILE A 428 -11.57 -14.32 -3.24
N LEU A 429 -10.98 -13.13 -3.33
CA LEU A 429 -11.51 -12.01 -4.09
C LEU A 429 -11.16 -12.19 -5.57
N GLY A 430 -12.04 -11.76 -6.45
CA GLY A 430 -11.84 -11.84 -7.90
C GLY A 430 -12.94 -11.11 -8.65
N GLN A 431 -13.04 -11.39 -9.93
CA GLN A 431 -14.13 -10.89 -10.79
C GLN A 431 -14.63 -12.04 -11.68
N GLY A 432 -15.93 -12.11 -11.94
CA GLY A 432 -16.50 -13.15 -12.79
C GLY A 432 -16.52 -14.53 -12.13
N LEU A 433 -16.62 -14.58 -10.79
CA LEU A 433 -16.47 -15.83 -10.03
C LEU A 433 -17.73 -16.70 -9.98
N THR A 434 -18.90 -16.19 -10.37
CA THR A 434 -20.20 -16.90 -10.23
C THR A 434 -20.19 -18.29 -10.90
N ALA A 435 -19.46 -18.44 -12.01
CA ALA A 435 -19.37 -19.68 -12.77
C ALA A 435 -18.11 -20.51 -12.48
N THR A 436 -17.48 -20.32 -11.29
CA THR A 436 -16.29 -21.07 -10.89
C THR A 436 -16.54 -22.58 -10.90
N THR A 437 -15.65 -23.34 -11.55
CA THR A 437 -15.73 -24.79 -11.64
C THR A 437 -14.66 -25.49 -10.79
N VAL A 438 -13.48 -24.88 -10.60
CA VAL A 438 -12.38 -25.44 -9.82
C VAL A 438 -11.68 -24.34 -9.02
N VAL A 439 -11.34 -24.64 -7.76
CA VAL A 439 -10.42 -23.87 -6.94
C VAL A 439 -9.30 -24.80 -6.50
N ALA A 440 -8.05 -24.39 -6.63
CA ALA A 440 -6.91 -25.19 -6.18
C ALA A 440 -5.86 -24.34 -5.43
N PHE A 441 -5.29 -24.95 -4.37
CA PHE A 441 -4.17 -24.39 -3.60
C PHE A 441 -2.89 -25.11 -4.02
N ASN A 442 -2.04 -24.41 -4.76
CA ASN A 442 -0.82 -24.99 -5.36
C ASN A 442 -1.06 -26.36 -6.03
N GLY A 443 -2.13 -26.45 -6.83
CA GLY A 443 -2.52 -27.66 -7.55
C GLY A 443 -3.44 -28.63 -6.78
N THR A 444 -3.59 -28.49 -5.46
CA THR A 444 -4.51 -29.33 -4.67
C THR A 444 -5.92 -28.75 -4.68
N THR A 445 -6.89 -29.49 -5.23
CA THR A 445 -8.27 -29.05 -5.38
C THR A 445 -8.97 -28.87 -4.03
N ALA A 446 -9.69 -27.75 -3.88
CA ALA A 446 -10.41 -27.37 -2.68
C ALA A 446 -11.94 -27.46 -2.86
N THR A 447 -12.65 -27.65 -1.76
CA THR A 447 -14.09 -27.38 -1.69
C THR A 447 -14.33 -25.89 -1.56
N PHE A 448 -15.36 -25.37 -2.22
CA PHE A 448 -15.65 -23.94 -2.22
C PHE A 448 -17.16 -23.65 -2.34
N THR A 449 -17.52 -22.42 -2.01
CA THR A 449 -18.84 -21.81 -2.27
C THR A 449 -18.65 -20.43 -2.88
N VAL A 450 -19.57 -20.00 -3.75
CA VAL A 450 -19.49 -18.69 -4.43
C VAL A 450 -20.67 -17.82 -3.98
N PRO A 451 -20.50 -16.99 -2.93
CA PRO A 451 -21.55 -16.09 -2.45
C PRO A 451 -21.87 -14.96 -3.42
N SER A 452 -20.87 -14.48 -4.20
CA SER A 452 -21.05 -13.40 -5.17
C SER A 452 -20.06 -13.50 -6.34
N ASP A 453 -20.24 -12.67 -7.34
CA ASP A 453 -19.33 -12.59 -8.49
C ASP A 453 -17.94 -12.04 -8.15
N THR A 454 -17.80 -11.41 -6.98
CA THR A 454 -16.59 -10.71 -6.55
C THR A 454 -15.78 -11.44 -5.49
N TYR A 455 -16.35 -12.49 -4.87
CA TYR A 455 -15.59 -13.34 -3.96
C TYR A 455 -16.19 -14.76 -3.83
N LEU A 456 -15.34 -15.69 -3.45
CA LEU A 456 -15.73 -17.06 -3.05
C LEU A 456 -15.05 -17.43 -1.72
N ASN A 457 -15.64 -18.46 -1.05
CA ASN A 457 -15.02 -19.07 0.12
C ASN A 457 -14.47 -20.44 -0.29
N ALA A 458 -13.21 -20.73 0.05
CA ALA A 458 -12.59 -22.02 -0.19
C ALA A 458 -12.01 -22.57 1.11
N THR A 459 -12.10 -23.88 1.31
CA THR A 459 -11.46 -24.56 2.45
C THR A 459 -10.08 -25.03 2.02
N VAL A 460 -9.03 -24.69 2.77
CA VAL A 460 -7.67 -25.18 2.51
C VAL A 460 -7.66 -26.70 2.58
N PRO A 461 -7.40 -27.42 1.46
CA PRO A 461 -7.55 -28.87 1.41
C PRO A 461 -6.41 -29.60 2.14
N SER A 462 -6.67 -30.82 2.57
CA SER A 462 -5.63 -31.73 3.05
C SER A 462 -4.61 -31.94 1.92
N GLY A 463 -3.31 -31.87 2.24
CA GLY A 463 -2.22 -31.97 1.27
C GLY A 463 -1.90 -30.67 0.53
N ALA A 464 -2.61 -29.56 0.79
CA ALA A 464 -2.22 -28.27 0.26
C ALA A 464 -0.82 -27.87 0.74
N THR A 465 -0.07 -27.24 -0.16
CA THR A 465 1.25 -26.69 0.12
C THR A 465 1.28 -25.19 -0.21
N THR A 466 2.20 -24.46 0.38
CA THR A 466 2.41 -23.03 0.09
C THR A 466 2.67 -22.81 -1.40
N GLY A 467 1.84 -21.96 -2.04
CA GLY A 467 1.93 -21.67 -3.47
C GLY A 467 0.81 -20.79 -3.96
N TYR A 468 0.62 -20.72 -5.26
CA TYR A 468 -0.43 -19.90 -5.86
C TYR A 468 -1.80 -20.57 -5.76
N ILE A 469 -2.84 -19.75 -5.55
CA ILE A 469 -4.23 -20.16 -5.68
C ILE A 469 -4.63 -19.98 -7.14
N THR A 470 -5.33 -20.97 -7.69
CA THR A 470 -5.96 -20.88 -9.02
C THR A 470 -7.47 -21.05 -8.90
N VAL A 471 -8.19 -20.25 -9.67
CA VAL A 471 -9.66 -20.30 -9.79
C VAL A 471 -10.00 -20.43 -11.26
N THR A 472 -10.62 -21.55 -11.65
CA THR A 472 -11.01 -21.81 -13.02
C THR A 472 -12.48 -21.47 -13.22
N THR A 473 -12.74 -20.65 -14.23
CA THR A 473 -14.08 -20.24 -14.69
C THR A 473 -14.20 -20.55 -16.18
N PRO A 474 -15.39 -20.50 -16.79
CA PRO A 474 -15.54 -20.65 -18.24
C PRO A 474 -14.73 -19.63 -19.06
N SER A 475 -14.44 -18.45 -18.48
CA SER A 475 -13.65 -17.40 -19.14
C SER A 475 -12.14 -17.64 -19.08
N GLY A 476 -11.67 -18.62 -18.29
CA GLY A 476 -10.26 -18.95 -18.11
C GLY A 476 -9.89 -19.20 -16.66
N THR A 477 -8.59 -19.36 -16.41
CA THR A 477 -8.04 -19.56 -15.06
C THR A 477 -7.41 -18.28 -14.55
N LEU A 478 -7.92 -17.81 -13.43
CA LEU A 478 -7.34 -16.71 -12.64
C LEU A 478 -6.33 -17.29 -11.66
N MET A 479 -5.21 -16.61 -11.46
CA MET A 479 -4.17 -16.98 -10.51
C MET A 479 -3.98 -15.88 -9.47
N SER A 480 -3.64 -16.24 -8.25
CA SER A 480 -3.35 -15.24 -7.23
C SER A 480 -2.06 -14.47 -7.54
N ASN A 481 -2.05 -13.17 -7.25
CA ASN A 481 -0.87 -12.31 -7.43
C ASN A 481 0.22 -12.57 -6.37
N LYS A 482 -0.15 -13.18 -5.23
CA LYS A 482 0.75 -13.57 -4.14
C LYS A 482 0.62 -15.06 -3.84
N ARG A 483 1.69 -15.64 -3.31
CA ARG A 483 1.66 -17.04 -2.82
C ARG A 483 0.85 -17.09 -1.54
N PHE A 484 -0.13 -17.96 -1.49
CA PHE A 484 -0.84 -18.33 -0.27
C PHE A 484 0.05 -19.20 0.60
N GLN A 485 0.12 -18.92 1.89
CA GLN A 485 0.97 -19.65 2.80
C GLN A 485 0.14 -20.63 3.64
N VAL A 486 0.44 -21.92 3.52
CA VAL A 486 -0.13 -22.96 4.39
C VAL A 486 0.72 -23.04 5.64
N ILE A 487 0.11 -22.64 6.78
CA ILE A 487 0.78 -22.72 8.10
C ILE A 487 0.41 -24.04 8.78
N PRO A 488 1.32 -24.58 9.63
CA PRO A 488 1.11 -25.84 10.33
C PRO A 488 -0.12 -25.85 11.24
#